data_eab5b4b5ed53df3f68d3a43ac0d7e841
#
_entry.id   eab5b4b5ed53df3f68d3a43ac0d7e841
#
_cell.length_a   1.000
_cell.length_b   1.000
_cell.length_c   1.000
_cell.angle_alpha   90.00
_cell.angle_beta   90.00
_cell.angle_gamma   90.00
#
_symmetry.space_group_name_H-M   'P 1'
#
loop_
_entity.id
_entity.type
_entity.pdbx_description
1 polymer ?
#
loop_
_entity_poly.entity_id
_entity_poly.type
_entity_poly.pdbx_seq_one_letter_code
_entity_poly.pdbx_strand_id
1 'polypeptide(L)'
;KEILFCPDQFLGAHAQQMTGRTNMHIWMGECHVHAGINGQDLKAMVEAEPDAELYVHPECGCATSALYLASEGVVPAERTHILSTGAMLEAARTTKARKVLVATETGMLHQLRKVNVTTEFQAVNRAAVCKYMKMITPEKLEHSLMHGNDVVDIPRDIADKARLSVERMIAIGTPSRVGE
;
A
#
# COMPACT_ATOMS: atom_id res chain seq x y z
N LYS A 1 -20.73 17.99 1.97
CA LYS A 1 -21.11 16.64 1.48
C LYS A 1 -20.42 15.61 2.35
N GLU A 2 -21.15 14.56 2.73
CA GLU A 2 -20.60 13.44 3.49
C GLU A 2 -19.78 12.51 2.58
N ILE A 3 -18.76 11.88 3.14
CA ILE A 3 -17.89 10.91 2.46
C ILE A 3 -18.08 9.55 3.12
N LEU A 4 -18.51 8.56 2.36
CA LEU A 4 -18.49 7.15 2.78
C LEU A 4 -17.17 6.53 2.28
N PHE A 5 -16.30 6.16 3.21
CA PHE A 5 -14.98 5.61 2.90
C PHE A 5 -14.97 4.11 3.19
N CYS A 6 -14.97 3.30 2.14
CA CYS A 6 -15.19 1.86 2.23
C CYS A 6 -13.95 0.97 2.05
N PRO A 7 -12.78 1.43 1.56
CA PRO A 7 -11.69 0.51 1.27
C PRO A 7 -11.09 -0.17 2.50
N ASP A 8 -10.66 0.62 3.48
CA ASP A 8 -9.94 0.13 4.66
C ASP A 8 -9.97 1.16 5.80
N GLN A 9 -10.09 0.68 7.04
CA GLN A 9 -10.21 1.57 8.20
C GLN A 9 -8.91 2.35 8.51
N PHE A 10 -7.75 1.75 8.34
CA PHE A 10 -6.46 2.39 8.63
C PHE A 10 -6.15 3.46 7.58
N LEU A 11 -6.38 3.13 6.30
CA LEU A 11 -6.28 4.11 5.21
C LEU A 11 -7.29 5.25 5.40
N GLY A 12 -8.52 4.93 5.82
CA GLY A 12 -9.54 5.95 6.13
C GLY A 12 -9.12 6.89 7.24
N ALA A 13 -8.62 6.35 8.34
CA ALA A 13 -8.09 7.13 9.47
C ALA A 13 -6.89 8.00 9.05
N HIS A 14 -5.97 7.44 8.26
CA HIS A 14 -4.83 8.19 7.70
C HIS A 14 -5.30 9.34 6.81
N ALA A 15 -6.22 9.08 5.87
CA ALA A 15 -6.78 10.10 4.98
C ALA A 15 -7.52 11.20 5.76
N GLN A 16 -8.27 10.84 6.80
CA GLN A 16 -8.95 11.78 7.67
C GLN A 16 -7.96 12.69 8.42
N GLN A 17 -6.90 12.11 8.96
CA GLN A 17 -5.83 12.85 9.65
C GLN A 17 -5.12 13.81 8.69
N MET A 18 -4.70 13.33 7.52
CA MET A 18 -3.96 14.13 6.53
C MET A 18 -4.78 15.27 5.93
N THR A 19 -6.10 15.09 5.83
CA THR A 19 -7.00 16.11 5.23
C THR A 19 -7.69 16.99 6.25
N GLY A 20 -7.67 16.64 7.55
CA GLY A 20 -8.42 17.32 8.61
C GLY A 20 -9.94 17.22 8.45
N ARG A 21 -10.45 16.31 7.63
CA ARG A 21 -11.89 16.19 7.36
C ARG A 21 -12.62 15.53 8.50
N THR A 22 -13.75 16.12 8.91
CA THR A 22 -14.65 15.58 9.94
C THR A 22 -15.90 14.92 9.38
N ASN A 23 -16.12 15.02 8.07
CA ASN A 23 -17.29 14.51 7.35
C ASN A 23 -17.04 13.19 6.64
N MET A 24 -16.12 12.36 7.17
CA MET A 24 -15.82 11.02 6.66
C MET A 24 -16.41 9.96 7.59
N HIS A 25 -17.20 9.07 7.01
CA HIS A 25 -17.73 7.87 7.65
C HIS A 25 -16.91 6.68 7.17
N ILE A 26 -16.05 6.17 8.04
CA ILE A 26 -15.10 5.12 7.69
C ILE A 26 -15.73 3.76 7.98
N TRP A 27 -15.80 2.91 6.97
CA TRP A 27 -16.17 1.51 7.14
C TRP A 27 -15.02 0.74 7.78
N MET A 28 -15.33 -0.11 8.76
CA MET A 28 -14.36 -0.85 9.57
C MET A 28 -13.83 -2.11 8.85
N GLY A 29 -13.57 -2.00 7.56
CA GLY A 29 -12.92 -3.04 6.77
C GLY A 29 -11.41 -3.02 6.92
N GLU A 30 -10.77 -4.14 6.62
CA GLU A 30 -9.32 -4.26 6.68
C GLU A 30 -8.77 -5.26 5.66
N CYS A 31 -7.55 -5.03 5.21
CA CYS A 31 -6.80 -6.01 4.47
C CYS A 31 -6.13 -6.98 5.46
N HIS A 32 -6.48 -8.28 5.40
CA HIS A 32 -5.95 -9.30 6.31
C HIS A 32 -4.41 -9.42 6.31
N VAL A 33 -3.75 -9.04 5.22
CA VAL A 33 -2.28 -9.03 5.13
C VAL A 33 -1.71 -7.88 5.93
N HIS A 34 -2.23 -6.68 5.71
CA HIS A 34 -1.77 -5.47 6.37
C HIS A 34 -2.15 -5.42 7.85
N ALA A 35 -3.35 -5.93 8.20
CA ALA A 35 -3.78 -6.06 9.60
C ALA A 35 -2.90 -7.03 10.39
N GLY A 36 -2.31 -8.03 9.71
CA GLY A 36 -1.38 -8.99 10.32
C GLY A 36 0.03 -8.43 10.58
N ILE A 37 0.34 -7.20 10.15
CA ILE A 37 1.61 -6.54 10.47
C ILE A 37 1.38 -5.70 11.73
N ASN A 38 1.84 -6.18 12.88
CA ASN A 38 1.59 -5.50 14.16
C ASN A 38 2.70 -4.52 14.54
N GLY A 39 2.36 -3.60 15.47
CA GLY A 39 3.28 -2.55 15.91
C GLY A 39 4.44 -3.06 16.76
N GLN A 40 4.33 -4.22 17.41
CA GLN A 40 5.42 -4.80 18.20
C GLN A 40 6.53 -5.35 17.30
N ASP A 41 6.15 -6.08 16.24
CA ASP A 41 7.10 -6.56 15.23
C ASP A 41 7.81 -5.38 14.56
N LEU A 42 7.05 -4.33 14.23
CA LEU A 42 7.60 -3.11 13.67
C LEU A 42 8.64 -2.48 14.60
N LYS A 43 8.29 -2.30 15.87
CA LYS A 43 9.17 -1.72 16.88
C LYS A 43 10.45 -2.54 17.03
N ALA A 44 10.34 -3.85 17.21
CA ALA A 44 11.48 -4.73 17.36
C ALA A 44 12.46 -4.67 16.18
N MET A 45 11.92 -4.59 14.95
CA MET A 45 12.76 -4.49 13.76
C MET A 45 13.45 -3.15 13.62
N VAL A 46 12.75 -2.07 13.96
CA VAL A 46 13.33 -0.72 13.91
C VAL A 46 14.44 -0.57 14.97
N GLU A 47 14.24 -1.09 16.18
CA GLU A 47 15.26 -1.09 17.24
C GLU A 47 16.50 -1.91 16.85
N ALA A 48 16.31 -3.02 16.11
CA ALA A 48 17.40 -3.83 15.58
C ALA A 48 18.15 -3.20 14.40
N GLU A 49 17.51 -2.29 13.68
CA GLU A 49 18.05 -1.65 12.46
C GLU A 49 17.89 -0.10 12.54
N PRO A 50 18.59 0.55 13.47
CA PRO A 50 18.35 1.97 13.79
C PRO A 50 18.66 2.94 12.65
N ASP A 51 19.44 2.52 11.66
CA ASP A 51 19.81 3.33 10.48
C ASP A 51 18.94 3.07 9.25
N ALA A 52 17.99 2.12 9.34
CA ALA A 52 17.12 1.80 8.23
C ALA A 52 16.04 2.87 8.02
N GLU A 53 15.66 3.09 6.75
CA GLU A 53 14.39 3.75 6.42
C GLU A 53 13.22 2.79 6.63
N LEU A 54 12.04 3.32 6.88
CA LEU A 54 10.82 2.57 7.08
C LEU A 54 9.75 3.00 6.07
N TYR A 55 9.32 2.06 5.21
CA TYR A 55 8.22 2.24 4.28
C TYR A 55 7.01 1.48 4.79
N VAL A 56 5.92 2.18 5.05
CA VAL A 56 4.68 1.62 5.60
C VAL A 56 3.53 1.87 4.65
N HIS A 57 2.77 0.84 4.32
CA HIS A 57 1.54 1.01 3.55
C HIS A 57 0.45 1.63 4.44
N PRO A 58 -0.33 2.61 3.96
CA PRO A 58 -1.33 3.28 4.79
C PRO A 58 -2.49 2.37 5.24
N GLU A 59 -2.71 1.22 4.59
CA GLU A 59 -3.65 0.17 5.02
C GLU A 59 -3.08 -0.75 6.10
N CYS A 60 -1.80 -0.59 6.47
CA CYS A 60 -1.19 -1.39 7.51
C CYS A 60 -1.76 -1.01 8.88
N GLY A 61 -2.20 -2.00 9.67
CA GLY A 61 -2.55 -1.79 11.07
C GLY A 61 -1.40 -1.23 11.91
N CYS A 62 -0.17 -1.37 11.43
CA CYS A 62 1.02 -0.77 12.04
C CYS A 62 1.26 0.70 11.64
N ALA A 63 0.49 1.28 10.70
CA ALA A 63 0.70 2.67 10.27
C ALA A 63 0.54 3.65 11.44
N THR A 64 -0.50 3.48 12.25
CA THR A 64 -0.68 4.27 13.49
C THR A 64 0.47 4.06 14.46
N SER A 65 0.95 2.81 14.63
CA SER A 65 2.11 2.50 15.46
C SER A 65 3.39 3.13 14.92
N ALA A 66 3.59 3.13 13.60
CA ALA A 66 4.75 3.76 12.97
C ALA A 66 4.76 5.27 13.21
N LEU A 67 3.62 5.94 13.06
CA LEU A 67 3.46 7.37 13.34
C LEU A 67 3.68 7.67 14.83
N TYR A 68 3.16 6.83 15.72
CA TYR A 68 3.38 6.95 17.17
C TYR A 68 4.87 6.79 17.51
N LEU A 69 5.53 5.76 17.01
CA LEU A 69 6.97 5.53 17.24
C LEU A 69 7.81 6.68 16.69
N ALA A 70 7.40 7.28 15.59
CA ALA A 70 8.05 8.48 15.06
C ALA A 70 7.85 9.70 15.96
N SER A 71 6.64 9.88 16.51
CA SER A 71 6.37 10.99 17.45
C SER A 71 7.11 10.87 18.77
N GLU A 72 7.34 9.64 19.25
CA GLU A 72 8.13 9.34 20.46
C GLU A 72 9.64 9.35 20.21
N GLY A 73 10.07 9.59 18.98
CA GLY A 73 11.49 9.61 18.61
C GLY A 73 12.18 8.23 18.61
N VAL A 74 11.42 7.15 18.70
CA VAL A 74 11.93 5.76 18.60
C VAL A 74 12.39 5.46 17.16
N VAL A 75 11.66 6.00 16.20
CA VAL A 75 12.02 6.00 14.78
C VAL A 75 12.13 7.46 14.34
N PRO A 76 13.22 7.89 13.70
CA PRO A 76 13.30 9.22 13.16
C PRO A 76 12.18 9.48 12.15
N ALA A 77 11.42 10.57 12.37
CA ALA A 77 10.27 10.91 11.55
C ALA A 77 10.67 11.10 10.06
N GLU A 78 11.85 11.65 9.83
CA GLU A 78 12.42 11.85 8.49
C GLU A 78 12.76 10.56 7.73
N ARG A 79 12.85 9.43 8.45
CA ARG A 79 13.09 8.09 7.87
C ARG A 79 11.85 7.20 7.85
N THR A 80 10.71 7.73 8.29
CA THR A 80 9.43 7.01 8.32
C THR A 80 8.51 7.55 7.23
N HIS A 81 8.17 6.71 6.27
CA HIS A 81 7.40 7.10 5.09
C HIS A 81 6.12 6.26 4.99
N ILE A 82 4.97 6.93 5.05
CA ILE A 82 3.66 6.29 4.79
C ILE A 82 3.38 6.44 3.30
N LEU A 83 3.45 5.34 2.56
CA LEU A 83 3.49 5.35 1.11
C LEU A 83 2.54 4.30 0.51
N SER A 84 1.83 4.67 -0.54
CA SER A 84 1.20 3.67 -1.43
C SER A 84 2.27 2.81 -2.11
N THR A 85 1.89 1.66 -2.66
CA THR A 85 2.84 0.77 -3.38
C THR A 85 3.54 1.49 -4.53
N GLY A 86 2.83 2.34 -5.28
CA GLY A 86 3.43 3.16 -6.33
C GLY A 86 4.43 4.18 -5.79
N ALA A 87 4.08 4.87 -4.70
CA ALA A 87 4.99 5.82 -4.04
C ALA A 87 6.20 5.14 -3.40
N MET A 88 6.05 3.91 -2.87
CA MET A 88 7.19 3.11 -2.41
C MET A 88 8.18 2.82 -3.54
N LEU A 89 7.68 2.52 -4.74
CA LEU A 89 8.52 2.24 -5.90
C LEU A 89 9.32 3.48 -6.32
N GLU A 90 8.67 4.65 -6.34
CA GLU A 90 9.35 5.91 -6.66
C GLU A 90 10.37 6.30 -5.57
N ALA A 91 10.02 6.16 -4.29
CA ALA A 91 10.96 6.39 -3.19
C ALA A 91 12.17 5.44 -3.27
N ALA A 92 11.94 4.16 -3.61
CA ALA A 92 13.02 3.18 -3.78
C ALA A 92 14.00 3.52 -4.90
N ARG A 93 13.58 4.22 -5.96
CA ARG A 93 14.46 4.65 -7.05
C ARG A 93 15.50 5.68 -6.60
N THR A 94 15.18 6.48 -5.60
CA THR A 94 15.96 7.66 -5.21
C THR A 94 16.64 7.53 -3.85
N THR A 95 16.18 6.60 -3.01
CA THR A 95 16.77 6.38 -1.69
C THR A 95 18.25 5.97 -1.79
N LYS A 96 19.03 6.48 -0.85
CA LYS A 96 20.45 6.14 -0.65
C LYS A 96 20.65 5.33 0.64
N ALA A 97 19.56 4.99 1.32
CA ALA A 97 19.62 4.17 2.52
C ALA A 97 20.24 2.80 2.21
N ARG A 98 21.09 2.32 3.09
CA ARG A 98 21.66 0.97 2.98
C ARG A 98 20.58 -0.10 3.11
N LYS A 99 19.60 0.14 4.00
CA LYS A 99 18.50 -0.77 4.29
C LYS A 99 17.17 -0.03 4.39
N VAL A 100 16.10 -0.65 3.89
CA VAL A 100 14.71 -0.19 4.01
C VAL A 100 13.88 -1.34 4.56
N LEU A 101 13.21 -1.10 5.68
CA LEU A 101 12.19 -1.98 6.25
C LEU A 101 10.84 -1.70 5.57
N VAL A 102 10.18 -2.74 5.10
CA VAL A 102 8.98 -2.60 4.26
C VAL A 102 7.79 -3.29 4.94
N ALA A 103 6.80 -2.50 5.34
CA ALA A 103 5.56 -2.95 5.97
C ALA A 103 4.41 -2.98 4.96
N THR A 104 4.41 -3.99 4.10
CA THR A 104 3.35 -4.33 3.14
C THR A 104 3.48 -5.78 2.70
N GLU A 105 2.68 -6.22 1.73
CA GLU A 105 2.74 -7.55 1.14
C GLU A 105 4.13 -7.84 0.54
N THR A 106 4.68 -9.01 0.86
CA THR A 106 6.08 -9.36 0.56
C THR A 106 6.44 -9.39 -0.92
N GLY A 107 5.48 -9.58 -1.82
CA GLY A 107 5.69 -9.52 -3.27
C GLY A 107 6.20 -8.15 -3.74
N MET A 108 5.92 -7.09 -2.98
CA MET A 108 6.43 -5.75 -3.28
C MET A 108 7.95 -5.68 -3.27
N LEU A 109 8.61 -6.49 -2.44
CA LEU A 109 10.08 -6.52 -2.34
C LEU A 109 10.76 -6.86 -3.67
N HIS A 110 10.12 -7.68 -4.51
CA HIS A 110 10.65 -8.00 -5.83
C HIS A 110 10.79 -6.74 -6.70
N GLN A 111 9.76 -5.91 -6.73
CA GLN A 111 9.76 -4.69 -7.52
C GLN A 111 10.74 -3.64 -6.97
N LEU A 112 10.82 -3.50 -5.64
CA LEU A 112 11.76 -2.59 -4.99
C LEU A 112 13.21 -2.97 -5.30
N ARG A 113 13.56 -4.25 -5.18
CA ARG A 113 14.90 -4.79 -5.49
C ARG A 113 15.27 -4.65 -6.98
N LYS A 114 14.28 -4.70 -7.86
CA LYS A 114 14.49 -4.53 -9.30
C LYS A 114 14.85 -3.09 -9.67
N VAL A 115 14.30 -2.10 -8.97
CA VAL A 115 14.55 -0.69 -9.27
C VAL A 115 15.74 -0.11 -8.52
N ASN A 116 16.16 -0.72 -7.40
CA ASN A 116 17.33 -0.32 -6.65
C ASN A 116 18.05 -1.57 -6.11
N VAL A 117 19.18 -1.88 -6.72
CA VAL A 117 20.00 -3.07 -6.42
C VAL A 117 21.01 -2.84 -5.29
N THR A 118 21.19 -1.59 -4.87
CA THR A 118 22.19 -1.20 -3.85
C THR A 118 21.61 -1.16 -2.46
N THR A 119 20.29 -0.99 -2.34
CA THR A 119 19.56 -0.96 -1.06
C THR A 119 19.04 -2.35 -0.70
N GLU A 120 19.24 -2.76 0.54
CA GLU A 120 18.63 -3.97 1.08
C GLU A 120 17.17 -3.68 1.47
N PHE A 121 16.22 -4.33 0.82
CA PHE A 121 14.80 -4.27 1.19
C PHE A 121 14.39 -5.50 1.98
N GLN A 122 13.90 -5.29 3.20
CA GLN A 122 13.51 -6.35 4.14
C GLN A 122 12.05 -6.17 4.58
N ALA A 123 11.26 -7.27 4.51
CA ALA A 123 9.89 -7.24 5.02
C ALA A 123 9.88 -7.13 6.54
N VAL A 124 9.01 -6.27 7.09
CA VAL A 124 8.71 -6.22 8.53
C VAL A 124 8.07 -7.52 8.98
N ASN A 125 7.15 -8.08 8.21
CA ASN A 125 6.57 -9.39 8.47
C ASN A 125 6.74 -10.29 7.23
N ARG A 126 7.55 -11.34 7.35
CA ARG A 126 7.79 -12.30 6.26
C ARG A 126 6.55 -13.14 5.92
N ALA A 127 5.58 -13.22 6.83
CA ALA A 127 4.32 -13.91 6.62
C ALA A 127 3.24 -13.01 5.96
N ALA A 128 3.54 -11.74 5.68
CA ALA A 128 2.64 -10.82 5.01
C ALA A 128 2.47 -11.18 3.52
N VAL A 129 1.85 -12.33 3.25
CA VAL A 129 1.62 -12.89 1.91
C VAL A 129 0.11 -12.94 1.64
N CYS A 130 -0.33 -12.32 0.56
CA CYS A 130 -1.73 -12.37 0.15
C CYS A 130 -2.02 -13.65 -0.64
N LYS A 131 -2.70 -14.61 -0.03
CA LYS A 131 -3.11 -15.86 -0.69
C LYS A 131 -3.97 -15.62 -1.93
N TYR A 132 -4.80 -14.57 -1.92
CA TYR A 132 -5.69 -14.26 -3.05
C TYR A 132 -4.91 -13.73 -4.24
N MET A 133 -3.92 -12.86 -4.03
CA MET A 133 -3.02 -12.41 -5.11
C MET A 133 -2.23 -13.57 -5.72
N LYS A 134 -1.91 -14.60 -4.92
CA LYS A 134 -1.16 -15.78 -5.37
C LYS A 134 -2.04 -16.87 -6.01
N MET A 135 -3.36 -16.65 -6.09
CA MET A 135 -4.27 -17.58 -6.79
C MET A 135 -4.15 -17.49 -8.32
N ILE A 136 -3.70 -16.37 -8.85
CA ILE A 136 -3.40 -16.20 -10.27
C ILE A 136 -1.98 -16.69 -10.51
N THR A 137 -1.85 -17.78 -11.23
CA THR A 137 -0.55 -18.38 -11.61
C THR A 137 -0.26 -18.16 -13.08
N PRO A 138 1.02 -18.27 -13.53
CA PRO A 138 1.38 -18.20 -14.94
C PRO A 138 0.58 -19.18 -15.81
N GLU A 139 0.37 -20.41 -15.31
CA GLU A 139 -0.37 -21.47 -16.04
C GLU A 139 -1.86 -21.09 -16.22
N LYS A 140 -2.48 -20.50 -15.20
CA LYS A 140 -3.86 -20.00 -15.30
C LYS A 140 -3.98 -18.85 -16.28
N LEU A 141 -3.00 -17.94 -16.26
CA LEU A 141 -2.94 -16.82 -17.21
C LEU A 141 -2.78 -17.34 -18.65
N GLU A 142 -1.84 -18.24 -18.88
CA GLU A 142 -1.64 -18.88 -20.19
C GLU A 142 -2.91 -19.56 -20.66
N HIS A 143 -3.55 -20.37 -19.80
CA HIS A 143 -4.80 -21.06 -20.12
C HIS A 143 -5.90 -20.08 -20.52
N SER A 144 -6.09 -19.01 -19.79
CA SER A 144 -7.11 -18.00 -20.10
C SER A 144 -6.83 -17.30 -21.43
N LEU A 145 -5.57 -16.98 -21.72
CA LEU A 145 -5.17 -16.34 -22.98
C LEU A 145 -5.34 -17.28 -24.19
N MET A 146 -5.01 -18.57 -24.03
CA MET A 146 -5.13 -19.55 -25.12
C MET A 146 -6.57 -19.92 -25.47
N HIS A 147 -7.45 -19.96 -24.48
CA HIS A 147 -8.82 -20.48 -24.65
C HIS A 147 -9.88 -19.38 -24.65
N GLY A 148 -9.52 -18.13 -24.30
CA GLY A 148 -10.46 -17.01 -24.21
C GLY A 148 -11.58 -17.24 -23.19
N ASN A 149 -11.34 -18.09 -22.18
CA ASN A 149 -12.28 -18.37 -21.09
C ASN A 149 -12.08 -17.39 -19.91
N ASP A 150 -12.86 -17.58 -18.85
CA ASP A 150 -12.86 -16.72 -17.66
C ASP A 150 -13.23 -15.26 -17.96
N VAL A 151 -14.09 -15.05 -18.93
CA VAL A 151 -14.59 -13.73 -19.31
C VAL A 151 -15.46 -13.17 -18.18
N VAL A 152 -15.14 -11.95 -17.76
CA VAL A 152 -15.96 -11.20 -16.78
C VAL A 152 -17.09 -10.51 -17.54
N ASP A 153 -18.32 -10.90 -17.24
CA ASP A 153 -19.52 -10.24 -17.75
C ASP A 153 -20.23 -9.49 -16.60
N ILE A 154 -20.55 -8.23 -16.84
CA ILE A 154 -21.23 -7.37 -15.88
C ILE A 154 -22.52 -6.86 -16.51
N PRO A 155 -23.68 -6.97 -15.83
CA PRO A 155 -24.93 -6.42 -16.31
C PRO A 155 -24.77 -4.94 -16.73
N ARG A 156 -25.31 -4.59 -17.90
CA ARG A 156 -25.04 -3.31 -18.55
C ARG A 156 -25.46 -2.11 -17.70
N ASP A 157 -26.58 -2.22 -16.98
CA ASP A 157 -27.07 -1.18 -16.08
C ASP A 157 -26.14 -0.91 -14.90
N ILE A 158 -25.45 -1.96 -14.38
CA ILE A 158 -24.43 -1.85 -13.34
C ILE A 158 -23.16 -1.23 -13.93
N ALA A 159 -22.71 -1.73 -15.10
CA ALA A 159 -21.53 -1.26 -15.77
C ALA A 159 -21.61 0.24 -16.11
N ASP A 160 -22.75 0.70 -16.62
CA ASP A 160 -22.97 2.11 -17.00
C ASP A 160 -22.94 3.03 -15.77
N LYS A 161 -23.50 2.60 -14.64
CA LYS A 161 -23.42 3.35 -13.37
C LYS A 161 -22.00 3.39 -12.80
N ALA A 162 -21.30 2.26 -12.82
CA ALA A 162 -19.92 2.13 -12.34
C ALA A 162 -18.95 2.97 -13.18
N ARG A 163 -19.15 3.02 -14.51
CA ARG A 163 -18.35 3.83 -15.44
C ARG A 163 -18.25 5.29 -15.01
N LEU A 164 -19.35 5.90 -14.57
CA LEU A 164 -19.36 7.30 -14.11
C LEU A 164 -18.40 7.54 -12.92
N SER A 165 -18.28 6.57 -12.02
CA SER A 165 -17.36 6.68 -10.88
C SER A 165 -15.90 6.57 -11.34
N VAL A 166 -15.61 5.66 -12.27
CA VAL A 166 -14.27 5.47 -12.84
C VAL A 166 -13.85 6.70 -13.66
N GLU A 167 -14.72 7.24 -14.49
CA GLU A 167 -14.45 8.46 -15.28
C GLU A 167 -14.13 9.66 -14.38
N ARG A 168 -14.91 9.85 -13.30
CA ARG A 168 -14.64 10.90 -12.31
C ARG A 168 -13.30 10.71 -11.61
N MET A 169 -12.96 9.46 -11.23
CA MET A 169 -11.68 9.14 -10.63
C MET A 169 -10.51 9.48 -11.57
N ILE A 170 -10.60 9.09 -12.84
CA ILE A 170 -9.59 9.40 -13.85
C ILE A 170 -9.46 10.91 -14.05
N ALA A 171 -10.58 11.64 -14.11
CA ALA A 171 -10.57 13.09 -14.31
C ALA A 171 -9.90 13.85 -13.14
N ILE A 172 -9.96 13.32 -11.91
CA ILE A 172 -9.36 13.94 -10.73
C ILE A 172 -7.89 13.48 -10.54
N GLY A 173 -7.62 12.21 -10.84
CA GLY A 173 -6.45 11.49 -10.34
C GLY A 173 -5.22 11.46 -11.24
N THR A 174 -5.25 12.10 -12.41
CA THR A 174 -4.05 12.18 -13.24
C THR A 174 -3.50 13.60 -13.16
N PRO A 175 -2.50 13.87 -12.30
CA PRO A 175 -1.72 15.08 -12.49
C PRO A 175 -1.16 15.00 -13.90
N SER A 176 -1.54 15.94 -14.77
CA SER A 176 -0.88 16.12 -16.05
C SER A 176 0.62 16.09 -15.77
N ARG A 177 1.36 15.18 -16.42
CA ARG A 177 2.81 15.31 -16.53
C ARG A 177 3.04 16.61 -17.29
N VAL A 178 3.11 17.70 -16.54
CA VAL A 178 3.53 19.01 -17.09
C VAL A 178 5.05 18.95 -17.16
N GLY A 179 5.56 18.88 -18.35
CA GLY A 179 6.94 19.22 -18.68
C GLY A 179 7.84 18.03 -19.01
N GLU A 180 7.81 17.61 -20.23
CA GLU A 180 9.00 17.39 -21.03
C GLU A 180 9.10 18.50 -22.07
#